data_4a2168961d2c244618ef492a7583cdb5
#
_entry.id   4a2168961d2c244618ef492a7583cdb5
#
_cell.length_a   1.000
_cell.length_b   1.000
_cell.length_c   1.000
_cell.angle_alpha   90.00
_cell.angle_beta   90.00
_cell.angle_gamma   90.00
#
_symmetry.space_group_name_H-M   'P 1'
#
loop_
_entity.id
_entity.type
_entity.pdbx_description
1 polymer ?
#
loop_
_entity_poly.entity_id
_entity_poly.type
_entity_poly.pdbx_seq_one_letter_code
_entity_poly.pdbx_strand_id
1 'polypeptide(L)'
;SASFGLGSLNRTIQSVPALMRCTMQITVGQYLFRFLLAKWAGAFVMGLWVMLAALIAKRAAAGWVGALALPLAMYGIRTAIPATSHLNVIKYANMVSLLQTNELLGNYRNLFWFGNPVSLPLVEWLTAAVLGGALFAAFCTVFAKAQLLPAAKHSFALPFSRKTRA
;
A
#
# COMPACT_ATOMS: atom_id res chain seq x y z
N SER A 1 16.50 -26.36 -19.61
CA SER A 1 16.91 -25.02 -19.16
C SER A 1 16.36 -23.99 -20.14
N ALA A 2 15.23 -23.35 -19.80
CA ALA A 2 14.67 -22.27 -20.57
C ALA A 2 15.55 -21.02 -20.35
N SER A 3 16.36 -20.67 -21.34
CA SER A 3 17.08 -19.39 -21.34
C SER A 3 16.08 -18.25 -21.49
N PHE A 4 15.83 -17.54 -20.40
CA PHE A 4 15.10 -16.26 -20.42
C PHE A 4 16.00 -15.20 -21.09
N GLY A 5 16.01 -15.18 -22.41
CA GLY A 5 16.65 -14.11 -23.16
C GLY A 5 15.76 -12.86 -23.20
N LEU A 6 16.35 -11.67 -23.36
CA LEU A 6 15.61 -10.41 -23.52
C LEU A 6 14.53 -10.44 -24.63
N GLY A 7 14.64 -11.33 -25.60
CA GLY A 7 13.61 -11.59 -26.62
C GLY A 7 12.31 -12.17 -26.07
N SER A 8 12.29 -12.74 -24.85
CA SER A 8 11.08 -13.26 -24.23
C SER A 8 10.16 -12.14 -23.68
N LEU A 9 10.69 -10.95 -23.42
CA LEU A 9 9.93 -9.81 -22.90
C LEU A 9 8.94 -9.22 -23.93
N ASN A 10 9.21 -9.42 -25.22
CA ASN A 10 8.33 -8.97 -26.32
C ASN A 10 7.22 -9.98 -26.66
N ARG A 11 7.21 -11.15 -26.05
CA ARG A 11 6.13 -12.13 -26.27
C ARG A 11 4.85 -11.64 -25.59
N THR A 12 3.71 -12.07 -26.14
CA THR A 12 2.40 -11.82 -25.54
C THR A 12 2.29 -12.50 -24.18
N ILE A 13 1.64 -11.86 -23.22
CA ILE A 13 1.51 -12.37 -21.85
C ILE A 13 0.82 -13.74 -21.80
N GLN A 14 -0.06 -14.02 -22.74
CA GLN A 14 -0.77 -15.30 -22.88
C GLN A 14 0.15 -16.49 -23.19
N SER A 15 1.39 -16.24 -23.64
CA SER A 15 2.40 -17.28 -23.82
C SER A 15 2.95 -17.85 -22.49
N VAL A 16 2.65 -17.18 -21.36
CA VAL A 16 3.04 -17.64 -20.04
C VAL A 16 1.90 -18.48 -19.44
N PRO A 17 2.10 -19.77 -19.12
CA PRO A 17 1.01 -20.66 -18.67
C PRO A 17 0.22 -20.12 -17.48
N ALA A 18 0.89 -19.47 -16.51
CA ALA A 18 0.26 -18.88 -15.33
C ALA A 18 -0.66 -17.68 -15.65
N LEU A 19 -0.51 -17.06 -16.83
CA LEU A 19 -1.20 -15.84 -17.23
C LEU A 19 -2.06 -16.02 -18.48
N MET A 20 -2.30 -17.28 -18.91
CA MET A 20 -3.14 -17.58 -20.07
C MET A 20 -4.56 -17.01 -19.99
N ARG A 21 -5.08 -16.81 -18.77
CA ARG A 21 -6.42 -16.25 -18.54
C ARG A 21 -6.45 -14.72 -18.56
N CYS A 22 -5.30 -14.07 -18.73
CA CYS A 22 -5.24 -12.62 -18.84
C CYS A 22 -5.73 -12.20 -20.23
N THR A 23 -6.81 -11.45 -20.28
CA THR A 23 -7.41 -10.95 -21.54
C THR A 23 -6.74 -9.67 -22.04
N MET A 24 -5.75 -9.15 -21.30
CA MET A 24 -5.01 -7.96 -21.71
C MET A 24 -4.05 -8.29 -22.86
N GLN A 25 -4.13 -7.53 -23.96
CA GLN A 25 -3.18 -7.59 -25.06
C GLN A 25 -1.92 -6.79 -24.73
N ILE A 26 -1.12 -7.29 -23.82
CA ILE A 26 0.14 -6.66 -23.39
C ILE A 26 1.29 -7.65 -23.52
N THR A 27 2.51 -7.12 -23.64
CA THR A 27 3.72 -7.94 -23.64
C THR A 27 4.13 -8.32 -22.20
N VAL A 28 4.94 -9.38 -22.07
CA VAL A 28 5.49 -9.79 -20.77
C VAL A 28 6.27 -8.65 -20.11
N GLY A 29 7.02 -7.86 -20.87
CA GLY A 29 7.75 -6.70 -20.37
C GLY A 29 6.84 -5.61 -19.80
N GLN A 30 5.75 -5.28 -20.52
CA GLN A 30 4.76 -4.30 -20.06
C GLN A 30 4.04 -4.79 -18.79
N TYR A 31 3.75 -6.09 -18.71
CA TYR A 31 3.16 -6.70 -17.53
C TYR A 31 4.10 -6.59 -16.33
N LEU A 32 5.37 -6.97 -16.48
CA LEU A 32 6.36 -6.88 -15.42
C LEU A 32 6.55 -5.45 -14.92
N PHE A 33 6.61 -4.49 -15.85
CA PHE A 33 6.71 -3.08 -15.48
C PHE A 33 5.51 -2.61 -14.65
N ARG A 34 4.28 -2.91 -15.10
CA ARG A 34 3.05 -2.57 -14.36
C ARG A 34 3.00 -3.25 -13.01
N PHE A 35 3.41 -4.53 -12.94
CA PHE A 35 3.47 -5.30 -11.71
C PHE A 35 4.43 -4.69 -10.70
N LEU A 36 5.65 -4.36 -11.12
CA LEU A 36 6.65 -3.72 -10.26
C LEU A 36 6.17 -2.36 -9.77
N LEU A 37 5.59 -1.56 -10.67
CA LEU A 37 5.07 -0.23 -10.34
C LEU A 37 3.92 -0.32 -9.32
N ALA A 38 3.00 -1.28 -9.47
CA ALA A 38 1.92 -1.51 -8.53
C ALA A 38 2.44 -1.97 -7.15
N LYS A 39 3.43 -2.87 -7.13
CA LYS A 39 4.11 -3.30 -5.89
C LYS A 39 4.80 -2.13 -5.19
N TRP A 40 5.49 -1.30 -5.95
CA TRP A 40 6.14 -0.10 -5.41
C TRP A 40 5.13 0.89 -4.83
N ALA A 41 4.04 1.18 -5.54
CA ALA A 41 2.97 2.03 -5.05
C ALA A 41 2.32 1.49 -3.77
N GLY A 42 2.04 0.19 -3.72
CA GLY A 42 1.51 -0.47 -2.52
C GLY A 42 2.47 -0.39 -1.33
N ALA A 43 3.76 -0.64 -1.55
CA ALA A 43 4.79 -0.53 -0.52
C ALA A 43 4.93 0.91 -0.01
N PHE A 44 4.85 1.90 -0.90
CA PHE A 44 4.88 3.32 -0.55
C PHE A 44 3.69 3.72 0.34
N VAL A 45 2.47 3.34 -0.03
CA VAL A 45 1.26 3.61 0.76
C VAL A 45 1.35 2.96 2.14
N MET A 46 1.82 1.71 2.22
CA MET A 46 2.04 1.01 3.50
C MET A 46 3.12 1.69 4.34
N GLY A 47 4.23 2.09 3.74
CA GLY A 47 5.30 2.82 4.41
C GLY A 47 4.81 4.13 5.04
N LEU A 48 4.05 4.93 4.28
CA LEU A 48 3.43 6.16 4.80
C LEU A 48 2.51 5.91 5.98
N TRP A 49 1.71 4.84 5.92
CA TRP A 49 0.84 4.47 7.03
C TRP A 49 1.64 4.09 8.28
N VAL A 50 2.66 3.25 8.16
CA VAL A 50 3.51 2.84 9.29
C VAL A 50 4.20 4.04 9.92
N MET A 51 4.74 4.95 9.10
CA MET A 51 5.39 6.19 9.57
C MET A 51 4.39 7.09 10.29
N LEU A 52 3.17 7.25 9.73
CA LEU A 52 2.13 8.05 10.35
C LEU A 52 1.68 7.46 11.69
N ALA A 53 1.47 6.14 11.77
CA ALA A 53 1.11 5.44 13.00
C ALA A 53 2.19 5.60 14.08
N ALA A 54 3.47 5.50 13.71
CA ALA A 54 4.59 5.72 14.63
C ALA A 54 4.65 7.16 15.16
N LEU A 55 4.39 8.16 14.31
CA LEU A 55 4.36 9.57 14.71
C LEU A 55 3.22 9.88 15.68
N ILE A 56 2.02 9.32 15.44
CA ILE A 56 0.84 9.57 16.28
C ILE A 56 0.98 8.87 17.63
N ALA A 57 1.48 7.65 17.65
CA ALA A 57 1.49 6.81 18.84
C ALA A 57 2.47 7.28 19.94
N LYS A 58 3.51 8.04 19.59
CA LYS A 58 4.58 8.51 20.51
C LYS A 58 5.26 7.41 21.35
N ARG A 59 4.81 6.16 21.23
CA ARG A 59 5.33 4.97 21.92
C ARG A 59 5.50 3.85 20.90
N ALA A 60 6.64 3.18 20.90
CA ALA A 60 6.95 2.14 19.92
C ALA A 60 5.89 1.02 19.88
N ALA A 61 5.49 0.49 21.04
CA ALA A 61 4.50 -0.58 21.12
C ALA A 61 3.14 -0.17 20.51
N ALA A 62 2.63 1.03 20.85
CA ALA A 62 1.38 1.53 20.29
C ALA A 62 1.49 1.82 18.79
N GLY A 63 2.67 2.25 18.31
CA GLY A 63 2.96 2.43 16.89
C GLY A 63 2.87 1.12 16.12
N TRP A 64 3.41 0.02 16.64
CA TRP A 64 3.29 -1.30 16.04
C TRP A 64 1.86 -1.79 15.96
N VAL A 65 1.10 -1.66 17.05
CA VAL A 65 -0.33 -2.03 17.07
C VAL A 65 -1.12 -1.21 16.04
N GLY A 66 -0.91 0.10 16.00
CA GLY A 66 -1.56 0.98 15.03
C GLY A 66 -1.17 0.67 13.58
N ALA A 67 0.10 0.34 13.33
CA ALA A 67 0.59 -0.03 12.01
C ALA A 67 -0.07 -1.30 11.47
N LEU A 68 -0.38 -2.28 12.33
CA LEU A 68 -1.03 -3.53 11.94
C LEU A 68 -2.56 -3.45 11.93
N ALA A 69 -3.16 -2.61 12.78
CA ALA A 69 -4.61 -2.55 12.96
C ALA A 69 -5.35 -2.20 11.66
N LEU A 70 -4.91 -1.18 10.93
CA LEU A 70 -5.58 -0.76 9.70
C LEU A 70 -5.48 -1.80 8.57
N PRO A 71 -4.30 -2.37 8.24
CA PRO A 71 -4.22 -3.44 7.24
C PRO A 71 -5.06 -4.67 7.61
N LEU A 72 -5.10 -5.06 8.88
CA LEU A 72 -5.93 -6.17 9.36
C LEU A 72 -7.42 -5.87 9.22
N ALA A 73 -7.86 -4.67 9.59
CA ALA A 73 -9.24 -4.23 9.42
C ALA A 73 -9.64 -4.24 7.93
N MET A 74 -8.78 -3.70 7.05
CA MET A 74 -9.00 -3.70 5.61
C MET A 74 -9.00 -5.11 5.01
N TYR A 75 -8.16 -6.01 5.51
CA TYR A 75 -8.20 -7.41 5.13
C TYR A 75 -9.51 -8.08 5.55
N GLY A 76 -10.00 -7.79 6.76
CA GLY A 76 -11.30 -8.24 7.26
C GLY A 76 -12.46 -7.76 6.37
N ILE A 77 -12.48 -6.49 5.99
CA ILE A 77 -13.48 -5.92 5.07
C ILE A 77 -13.42 -6.65 3.73
N ARG A 78 -12.23 -6.88 3.19
CA ARG A 78 -12.06 -7.57 1.92
C ARG A 78 -12.59 -9.01 1.95
N THR A 79 -12.39 -9.73 3.04
CA THR A 79 -12.88 -11.12 3.21
C THR A 79 -14.37 -11.17 3.47
N ALA A 80 -14.94 -10.17 4.14
CA ALA A 80 -16.36 -10.11 4.47
C ALA A 80 -17.25 -9.77 3.25
N ILE A 81 -16.72 -9.05 2.24
CA ILE A 81 -17.51 -8.66 1.05
C ILE A 81 -17.50 -9.81 0.03
N PRO A 82 -18.66 -10.42 -0.30
CA PRO A 82 -18.74 -11.45 -1.34
C PRO A 82 -18.45 -10.87 -2.72
N ALA A 83 -17.95 -11.72 -3.63
CA ALA A 83 -17.55 -11.32 -4.97
C ALA A 83 -18.71 -10.84 -5.87
N THR A 84 -19.93 -11.20 -5.53
CA THR A 84 -21.17 -10.84 -6.24
C THR A 84 -21.84 -9.55 -5.75
N SER A 85 -21.29 -8.93 -4.70
CA SER A 85 -21.88 -7.72 -4.10
C SER A 85 -21.66 -6.48 -4.97
N HIS A 86 -22.62 -5.55 -4.96
CA HIS A 86 -22.48 -4.20 -5.53
C HIS A 86 -21.34 -3.39 -4.87
N LEU A 87 -20.87 -3.82 -3.70
CA LEU A 87 -19.75 -3.22 -2.96
C LEU A 87 -18.37 -3.75 -3.40
N ASN A 88 -18.30 -4.49 -4.51
CA ASN A 88 -17.04 -5.05 -5.01
C ASN A 88 -15.94 -4.00 -5.23
N VAL A 89 -16.30 -2.78 -5.58
CA VAL A 89 -15.33 -1.71 -5.75
C VAL A 89 -14.62 -1.42 -4.43
N ILE A 90 -15.33 -1.39 -3.30
CA ILE A 90 -14.75 -1.17 -1.96
C ILE A 90 -13.82 -2.32 -1.58
N LYS A 91 -14.17 -3.56 -1.97
CA LYS A 91 -13.32 -4.73 -1.76
C LYS A 91 -11.94 -4.58 -2.41
N TYR A 92 -11.90 -4.01 -3.62
CA TYR A 92 -10.68 -3.83 -4.39
C TYR A 92 -10.04 -2.46 -4.18
N ALA A 93 -10.81 -1.42 -3.83
CA ALA A 93 -10.32 -0.09 -3.48
C ALA A 93 -9.77 -0.07 -2.05
N ASN A 94 -8.78 -0.93 -1.78
CA ASN A 94 -8.25 -1.09 -0.44
C ASN A 94 -6.73 -1.28 -0.48
N MET A 95 -6.06 -0.88 0.59
CA MET A 95 -4.61 -0.90 0.73
C MET A 95 -4.00 -2.31 0.60
N VAL A 96 -4.71 -3.34 1.09
CA VAL A 96 -4.25 -4.74 0.99
C VAL A 96 -4.32 -5.23 -0.44
N SER A 97 -5.30 -4.77 -1.23
CA SER A 97 -5.41 -5.11 -2.65
C SER A 97 -4.23 -4.61 -3.47
N LEU A 98 -3.67 -3.44 -3.13
CA LEU A 98 -2.46 -2.91 -3.78
C LEU A 98 -1.24 -3.83 -3.62
N LEU A 99 -1.19 -4.61 -2.54
CA LEU A 99 -0.11 -5.58 -2.33
C LEU A 99 -0.36 -6.92 -3.03
N GLN A 100 -1.63 -7.26 -3.29
CA GLN A 100 -2.02 -8.53 -3.93
C GLN A 100 -2.21 -8.40 -5.45
N THR A 101 -1.22 -7.81 -6.11
CA THR A 101 -1.22 -7.55 -7.56
C THR A 101 -1.41 -8.78 -8.44
N ASN A 102 -1.17 -9.99 -7.95
CA ASN A 102 -1.38 -11.22 -8.72
C ASN A 102 -2.85 -11.44 -9.09
N GLU A 103 -3.79 -11.07 -8.21
CA GLU A 103 -5.23 -11.14 -8.50
C GLU A 103 -5.67 -10.02 -9.43
N LEU A 104 -5.01 -8.87 -9.37
CA LEU A 104 -5.36 -7.66 -10.09
C LEU A 104 -4.93 -7.71 -11.55
N LEU A 105 -3.75 -8.23 -11.80
CA LEU A 105 -3.18 -8.30 -13.15
C LEU A 105 -3.37 -9.66 -13.80
N GLY A 106 -3.61 -10.73 -13.03
CA GLY A 106 -3.82 -12.09 -13.54
C GLY A 106 -5.18 -12.32 -14.18
N ASN A 107 -6.21 -11.63 -13.71
CA ASN A 107 -7.58 -11.75 -14.23
C ASN A 107 -8.12 -10.36 -14.55
N TYR A 108 -8.36 -10.09 -15.84
CA TYR A 108 -9.05 -8.86 -16.22
C TYR A 108 -10.53 -8.97 -15.82
N ARG A 109 -10.92 -8.16 -14.83
CA ARG A 109 -12.32 -8.07 -14.38
C ARG A 109 -12.78 -6.63 -14.50
N ASN A 110 -13.95 -6.44 -15.07
CA ASN A 110 -14.67 -5.17 -14.98
C ASN A 110 -15.49 -5.17 -13.70
N LEU A 111 -15.35 -4.15 -12.92
CA LEU A 111 -16.19 -3.86 -11.76
C LEU A 111 -17.32 -2.93 -12.18
N PHE A 112 -18.47 -3.09 -11.58
CA PHE A 112 -19.58 -2.17 -11.82
C PHE A 112 -19.63 -1.11 -10.73
N TRP A 113 -19.48 0.14 -11.13
CA TRP A 113 -19.62 1.30 -10.25
C TRP A 113 -20.82 2.13 -10.73
N PHE A 114 -21.87 2.19 -9.94
CA PHE A 114 -23.13 2.85 -10.32
C PHE A 114 -23.64 2.49 -11.73
N GLY A 115 -23.55 1.21 -12.10
CA GLY A 115 -23.97 0.72 -13.40
C GLY A 115 -22.97 0.86 -14.55
N ASN A 116 -21.85 1.56 -14.34
CA ASN A 116 -20.79 1.72 -15.32
C ASN A 116 -19.66 0.68 -15.12
N PRO A 117 -19.21 0.01 -16.18
CA PRO A 117 -18.08 -0.91 -16.08
C PRO A 117 -16.77 -0.13 -15.88
N VAL A 118 -16.09 -0.39 -14.78
CA VAL A 118 -14.78 0.19 -14.47
C VAL A 118 -13.73 -0.91 -14.45
N SER A 119 -12.61 -0.70 -15.11
CA SER A 119 -11.53 -1.69 -15.13
C SER A 119 -10.84 -1.77 -13.76
N LEU A 120 -10.55 -2.99 -13.31
CA LEU A 120 -9.89 -3.24 -12.04
C LEU A 120 -8.55 -2.49 -11.88
N PRO A 121 -7.66 -2.46 -12.89
CA PRO A 121 -6.42 -1.67 -12.80
C PRO A 121 -6.64 -0.17 -12.58
N LEU A 122 -7.70 0.39 -13.14
CA LEU A 122 -8.01 1.82 -12.92
C LEU A 122 -8.42 2.08 -11.47
N VAL A 123 -9.24 1.20 -10.88
CA VAL A 123 -9.61 1.29 -9.45
C VAL A 123 -8.36 1.20 -8.57
N GLU A 124 -7.42 0.32 -8.88
CA GLU A 124 -6.17 0.17 -8.15
C GLU A 124 -5.32 1.45 -8.19
N TRP A 125 -5.08 2.01 -9.38
CA TRP A 125 -4.30 3.24 -9.53
C TRP A 125 -4.96 4.44 -8.84
N LEU A 126 -6.27 4.54 -8.95
CA LEU A 126 -7.03 5.59 -8.29
C LEU A 126 -6.98 5.44 -6.77
N THR A 127 -7.07 4.22 -6.27
CA THR A 127 -6.93 3.91 -4.85
C THR A 127 -5.53 4.25 -4.34
N ALA A 128 -4.48 3.88 -5.07
CA ALA A 128 -3.10 4.22 -4.72
C ALA A 128 -2.88 5.74 -4.68
N ALA A 129 -3.41 6.49 -5.66
CA ALA A 129 -3.31 7.94 -5.71
C ALA A 129 -4.06 8.62 -4.56
N VAL A 130 -5.31 8.21 -4.31
CA VAL A 130 -6.15 8.82 -3.26
C VAL A 130 -5.62 8.49 -1.87
N LEU A 131 -5.37 7.21 -1.58
CA LEU A 131 -4.83 6.79 -0.27
C LEU A 131 -3.41 7.32 -0.05
N GLY A 132 -2.55 7.22 -1.06
CA GLY A 132 -1.19 7.74 -0.98
C GLY A 132 -1.16 9.24 -0.77
N GLY A 133 -1.97 10.00 -1.51
CA GLY A 133 -2.10 11.45 -1.36
C GLY A 133 -2.67 11.86 0.00
N ALA A 134 -3.73 11.19 0.47
CA ALA A 134 -4.33 11.47 1.77
C ALA A 134 -3.36 11.16 2.93
N LEU A 135 -2.68 10.01 2.88
CA LEU A 135 -1.70 9.63 3.90
C LEU A 135 -0.47 10.55 3.88
N PHE A 136 -0.02 10.96 2.70
CA PHE A 136 1.08 11.90 2.57
C PHE A 136 0.72 13.28 3.14
N ALA A 137 -0.47 13.80 2.83
CA ALA A 137 -0.96 15.06 3.40
C ALA A 137 -1.10 14.96 4.93
N ALA A 138 -1.67 13.86 5.45
CA ALA A 138 -1.76 13.62 6.88
C ALA A 138 -0.38 13.53 7.54
N PHE A 139 0.57 12.84 6.91
CA PHE A 139 1.95 12.77 7.39
C PHE A 139 2.60 14.15 7.47
N CYS A 140 2.50 14.96 6.41
CA CYS A 140 3.06 16.31 6.39
C CYS A 140 2.43 17.20 7.49
N THR A 141 1.12 17.12 7.70
CA THR A 141 0.44 17.93 8.74
C THR A 141 0.84 17.52 10.16
N VAL A 142 0.92 16.22 10.43
CA VAL A 142 1.35 15.71 11.75
C VAL A 142 2.81 16.03 12.00
N PHE A 143 3.66 15.85 11.00
CA PHE A 143 5.10 16.14 11.09
C PHE A 143 5.36 17.63 11.34
N ALA A 144 4.69 18.51 10.60
CA ALA A 144 4.80 19.96 10.81
C ALA A 144 4.36 20.38 12.22
N LYS A 145 3.25 19.82 12.71
CA LYS A 145 2.81 20.07 14.10
C LYS A 145 3.81 19.54 15.14
N ALA A 146 4.41 18.38 14.90
CA ALA A 146 5.41 17.82 15.80
C ALA A 146 6.68 18.66 15.88
N GLN A 147 7.07 19.33 14.78
CA GLN A 147 8.22 20.25 14.78
C GLN A 147 7.91 21.61 15.39
N LEU A 148 6.66 22.10 15.25
CA LEU A 148 6.24 23.40 15.80
C LEU A 148 5.97 23.35 17.31
N LEU A 149 5.69 22.18 17.87
CA LEU A 149 5.65 22.03 19.33
C LEU A 149 7.10 22.24 19.83
N PRO A 150 7.37 23.31 20.62
CA PRO A 150 8.68 23.49 21.20
C PRO A 150 9.06 22.20 21.90
N ALA A 151 10.24 21.69 21.61
CA ALA A 151 10.81 20.56 22.33
C ALA A 151 10.67 20.89 23.81
N ALA A 152 9.64 20.33 24.45
CA ALA A 152 9.42 20.51 25.87
C ALA A 152 10.76 20.14 26.47
N LYS A 153 11.42 21.14 27.11
CA LYS A 153 12.72 21.03 27.73
C LYS A 153 12.78 19.71 28.48
N HIS A 154 13.25 18.68 27.83
CA HIS A 154 13.83 17.57 28.52
C HIS A 154 15.12 18.17 29.09
N SER A 155 15.01 18.83 30.21
CA SER A 155 16.13 19.03 31.12
C SER A 155 16.54 17.61 31.51
N PHE A 156 17.46 17.09 30.74
CA PHE A 156 18.21 15.90 31.08
C PHE A 156 19.09 16.34 32.26
N ALA A 157 18.47 16.36 33.47
CA ALA A 157 19.19 16.48 34.69
C ALA A 157 20.04 15.22 34.80
N LEU A 158 21.29 15.34 34.38
CA LEU A 158 22.28 14.31 34.60
C LEU A 158 22.36 14.04 36.10
N PRO A 159 22.11 12.80 36.59
CA PRO A 159 22.14 12.48 38.00
C PRO A 159 23.56 12.29 38.54
N PHE A 160 24.55 13.03 38.03
CA PHE A 160 25.94 12.95 38.47
C PHE A 160 26.45 14.31 38.93
N SER A 161 25.81 14.88 39.96
CA SER A 161 26.48 15.81 40.83
C SER A 161 26.93 15.05 42.10
N ARG A 162 28.05 14.40 41.99
CA ARG A 162 28.77 13.83 43.13
C ARG A 162 29.26 15.01 44.01
N LYS A 163 28.55 15.31 45.09
CA LYS A 163 29.02 16.17 46.15
C LYS A 163 30.27 15.53 46.75
N THR A 164 31.47 15.97 46.35
CA THR A 164 32.70 15.85 47.14
C THR A 164 32.53 16.74 48.36
N ARG A 165 32.28 16.13 49.54
CA ARG A 165 32.48 16.79 50.84
C ARG A 165 33.96 16.63 51.21
N ALA A 166 34.62 17.74 51.34
CA ALA A 166 35.86 17.88 52.11
C ALA A 166 35.54 17.83 53.60
#